data_0f21a7c9171112ce8c37c9c934c38ba3
#
_entry.id   0f21a7c9171112ce8c37c9c934c38ba3
#
_cell.length_a   1.000
_cell.length_b   1.000
_cell.length_c   1.000
_cell.angle_alpha   90.00
_cell.angle_beta   90.00
_cell.angle_gamma   90.00
#
_symmetry.space_group_name_H-M   'P 1'
#
loop_
_entity.id
_entity.type
_entity.pdbx_description
1 polymer ?
#
loop_
_entity_poly.entity_id
_entity_poly.type
_entity_poly.pdbx_seq_one_letter_code
_entity_poly.pdbx_strand_id
1 'polypeptide(L)'
;MANRNSAGFGFIPAGTLGNTPSTQGLSEYFIDAATAGDTFNGEAVRVTAGYIVTAEDSATAEPVGVLQGIFYNAATTLKPTFAHWYDGAITPANSEDVKSFVNDNPFQLYNCASDDAVASTIVGAHAKYLDTFSCTANTGGSTTTGKSNTTLDIGTTHATTQQWRLVRSAEDPENNDLTAAYCTLEVVQNLSEFVGTGT
;
A
#
# COMPACT_ATOMS: atom_id res chain seq x y z
N MET A 1 -26.52 2.90 2.45
CA MET A 1 -26.39 1.87 1.37
C MET A 1 -25.09 1.13 1.63
N ALA A 2 -25.01 -0.15 1.31
CA ALA A 2 -23.72 -0.85 1.41
C ALA A 2 -22.79 -0.35 0.30
N ASN A 3 -21.50 -0.25 0.61
CA ASN A 3 -20.49 0.04 -0.40
C ASN A 3 -20.47 -1.08 -1.46
N ARG A 4 -20.11 -0.73 -2.67
CA ARG A 4 -20.01 -1.69 -3.78
C ARG A 4 -18.76 -2.56 -3.68
N ASN A 5 -17.69 -2.01 -3.12
CA ASN A 5 -16.48 -2.79 -2.81
C ASN A 5 -16.83 -3.90 -1.82
N SER A 6 -16.31 -5.10 -2.06
CA SER A 6 -16.48 -6.28 -1.20
C SER A 6 -15.14 -6.84 -0.72
N ALA A 7 -14.04 -6.19 -1.06
CA ALA A 7 -12.68 -6.57 -0.69
C ALA A 7 -11.73 -5.35 -0.79
N GLY A 8 -10.55 -5.46 -0.19
CA GLY A 8 -9.47 -4.53 -0.39
C GLY A 8 -8.94 -4.55 -1.83
N PHE A 9 -8.25 -3.48 -2.20
CA PHE A 9 -7.63 -3.33 -3.51
C PHE A 9 -6.21 -2.74 -3.43
N GLY A 10 -5.66 -2.68 -2.22
CA GLY A 10 -4.36 -2.08 -1.95
C GLY A 10 -4.38 -0.55 -1.96
N PHE A 11 -3.21 0.05 -2.04
CA PHE A 11 -3.00 1.50 -2.07
C PHE A 11 -2.81 1.97 -3.51
N ILE A 12 -3.75 2.76 -4.03
CA ILE A 12 -3.71 3.30 -5.39
C ILE A 12 -3.34 4.78 -5.33
N PRO A 13 -2.25 5.23 -5.98
CA PRO A 13 -1.87 6.64 -6.01
C PRO A 13 -3.00 7.52 -6.55
N ALA A 14 -3.37 8.56 -5.79
CA ALA A 14 -4.48 9.46 -6.12
C ALA A 14 -4.03 10.90 -6.38
N GLY A 15 -2.96 11.35 -5.73
CA GLY A 15 -2.46 12.72 -5.84
C GLY A 15 -1.35 12.98 -4.83
N THR A 16 -1.06 14.24 -4.54
CA THR A 16 -0.10 14.63 -3.51
C THR A 16 -0.72 15.58 -2.51
N LEU A 17 -0.29 15.48 -1.26
CA LEU A 17 -0.71 16.40 -0.21
C LEU A 17 -0.16 17.81 -0.48
N GLY A 18 -1.02 18.81 -0.35
CA GLY A 18 -0.66 20.20 -0.62
C GLY A 18 -0.61 20.53 -2.11
N ASN A 19 0.14 21.57 -2.44
CA ASN A 19 0.20 22.14 -3.80
C ASN A 19 1.43 21.66 -4.59
N THR A 20 2.02 20.53 -4.17
CA THR A 20 3.19 19.94 -4.84
C THR A 20 2.73 19.21 -6.10
N PRO A 21 3.31 19.49 -7.27
CA PRO A 21 2.99 18.72 -8.47
C PRO A 21 3.32 17.25 -8.25
N SER A 22 2.35 16.37 -8.50
CA SER A 22 2.62 14.94 -8.52
C SER A 22 3.46 14.61 -9.75
N THR A 23 4.73 14.36 -9.56
CA THR A 23 5.61 13.87 -10.62
C THR A 23 5.46 12.38 -10.84
N GLN A 24 4.78 11.68 -9.92
CA GLN A 24 4.56 10.23 -9.92
C GLN A 24 5.81 9.41 -10.30
N GLY A 25 6.97 9.91 -9.91
CA GLY A 25 8.23 9.19 -10.07
C GLY A 25 8.18 7.89 -9.27
N LEU A 26 8.73 6.84 -9.84
CA LEU A 26 8.93 5.58 -9.15
C LEU A 26 10.42 5.41 -8.90
N SER A 27 10.80 5.11 -7.68
CA SER A 27 12.18 4.77 -7.34
C SER A 27 12.43 3.28 -7.54
N GLU A 28 13.65 2.95 -7.96
CA GLU A 28 14.08 1.56 -8.12
C GLU A 28 14.62 1.02 -6.79
N TYR A 29 14.11 -0.12 -6.39
CA TYR A 29 14.60 -0.95 -5.30
C TYR A 29 14.78 -2.38 -5.79
N PHE A 30 15.23 -3.28 -4.91
CA PHE A 30 15.43 -4.67 -5.26
C PHE A 30 14.63 -5.57 -4.32
N ILE A 31 14.12 -6.67 -4.89
CA ILE A 31 13.57 -7.81 -4.17
C ILE A 31 14.61 -8.92 -4.29
N ASP A 32 15.00 -9.51 -3.16
CA ASP A 32 15.86 -10.68 -3.16
C ASP A 32 15.17 -11.84 -3.90
N ALA A 33 15.79 -12.33 -4.96
CA ALA A 33 15.27 -13.44 -5.76
C ALA A 33 15.10 -14.75 -4.97
N ALA A 34 15.71 -14.85 -3.79
CA ALA A 34 15.53 -15.96 -2.86
C ALA A 34 14.34 -15.79 -1.92
N THR A 35 13.66 -14.63 -1.94
CA THR A 35 12.50 -14.39 -1.10
C THR A 35 11.32 -15.24 -1.56
N ALA A 36 10.88 -16.14 -0.68
CA ALA A 36 9.67 -16.93 -0.89
C ALA A 36 8.46 -16.15 -0.36
N GLY A 37 7.76 -15.47 -1.23
CA GLY A 37 6.54 -14.75 -0.87
C GLY A 37 6.12 -13.79 -1.98
N ASP A 38 4.83 -13.70 -2.18
CA ASP A 38 4.26 -12.82 -3.18
C ASP A 38 4.24 -11.37 -2.65
N THR A 39 4.50 -10.40 -3.52
CA THR A 39 4.31 -8.98 -3.23
C THR A 39 3.51 -8.35 -4.36
N PHE A 40 2.32 -7.85 -4.03
CA PHE A 40 1.34 -7.40 -5.02
C PHE A 40 1.43 -5.90 -5.30
N ASN A 41 0.94 -5.50 -6.46
CA ASN A 41 0.78 -4.07 -6.80
C ASN A 41 -0.20 -3.40 -5.83
N GLY A 42 0.16 -2.23 -5.33
CA GLY A 42 -0.62 -1.52 -4.32
C GLY A 42 -0.34 -1.99 -2.88
N GLU A 43 0.67 -2.81 -2.67
CA GLU A 43 1.07 -3.25 -1.33
C GLU A 43 2.08 -2.30 -0.72
N ALA A 44 1.91 -1.99 0.57
CA ALA A 44 2.87 -1.22 1.33
C ALA A 44 4.15 -2.06 1.55
N VAL A 45 5.31 -1.45 1.29
CA VAL A 45 6.60 -2.12 1.36
C VAL A 45 7.59 -1.34 2.22
N ARG A 46 8.52 -2.06 2.85
CA ARG A 46 9.63 -1.52 3.64
C ARG A 46 10.95 -2.10 3.17
N VAL A 47 12.05 -1.49 3.55
CA VAL A 47 13.39 -2.00 3.26
C VAL A 47 13.91 -2.82 4.45
N THR A 48 14.39 -4.02 4.19
CA THR A 48 15.06 -4.86 5.17
C THR A 48 16.34 -5.41 4.55
N ALA A 49 17.48 -5.17 5.20
CA ALA A 49 18.79 -5.59 4.70
C ALA A 49 19.10 -5.16 3.25
N GLY A 50 18.52 -4.05 2.79
CA GLY A 50 18.70 -3.51 1.44
C GLY A 50 17.67 -4.00 0.41
N TYR A 51 16.77 -4.89 0.78
CA TYR A 51 15.74 -5.44 -0.08
C TYR A 51 14.33 -5.00 0.34
N ILE A 52 13.46 -4.87 -0.63
CA ILE A 52 12.03 -4.63 -0.40
C ILE A 52 11.37 -5.90 0.12
N VAL A 53 10.62 -5.74 1.19
CA VAL A 53 9.71 -6.74 1.74
C VAL A 53 8.36 -6.10 2.02
N THR A 54 7.30 -6.89 2.09
CA THR A 54 5.98 -6.41 2.50
C THR A 54 6.04 -5.76 3.88
N ALA A 55 5.45 -4.59 4.02
CA ALA A 55 5.29 -3.94 5.32
C ALA A 55 4.20 -4.68 6.10
N GLU A 56 4.58 -5.22 7.25
CA GLU A 56 3.67 -5.92 8.14
C GLU A 56 2.71 -4.94 8.83
N ASP A 57 1.58 -5.45 9.30
CA ASP A 57 0.72 -4.76 10.25
C ASP A 57 1.45 -4.58 11.58
N SER A 58 2.16 -3.49 11.70
CA SER A 58 2.93 -3.14 12.88
C SER A 58 3.12 -1.64 12.97
N ALA A 59 2.88 -1.09 14.14
CA ALA A 59 3.15 0.30 14.45
C ALA A 59 4.65 0.69 14.27
N THR A 60 5.53 -0.31 14.19
CA THR A 60 6.98 -0.12 14.07
C THR A 60 7.53 -0.44 12.68
N ALA A 61 6.72 -1.00 11.79
CA ALA A 61 7.12 -1.27 10.41
C ALA A 61 6.89 -0.02 9.55
N GLU A 62 7.90 0.83 9.51
CA GLU A 62 7.87 2.06 8.71
C GLU A 62 7.90 1.70 7.21
N PRO A 63 6.85 2.00 6.44
CA PRO A 63 6.89 1.74 5.01
C PRO A 63 7.82 2.71 4.29
N VAL A 64 8.55 2.23 3.28
CA VAL A 64 9.27 3.10 2.35
C VAL A 64 8.32 3.67 1.30
N GLY A 65 7.28 2.94 0.95
CA GLY A 65 6.31 3.35 -0.06
C GLY A 65 5.35 2.22 -0.45
N VAL A 66 4.85 2.31 -1.67
CA VAL A 66 3.89 1.36 -2.23
C VAL A 66 4.42 0.78 -3.55
N LEU A 67 4.41 -0.56 -3.66
CA LEU A 67 4.86 -1.27 -4.87
C LEU A 67 3.90 -0.98 -6.04
N GLN A 68 4.47 -0.62 -7.20
CA GLN A 68 3.73 -0.36 -8.43
C GLN A 68 4.03 -1.37 -9.55
N GLY A 69 5.11 -2.14 -9.42
CA GLY A 69 5.48 -3.16 -10.40
C GLY A 69 6.91 -3.62 -10.24
N ILE A 70 7.29 -4.58 -11.07
CA ILE A 70 8.63 -5.18 -11.06
C ILE A 70 9.18 -5.35 -12.47
N PHE A 71 10.50 -5.52 -12.53
CA PHE A 71 11.23 -5.84 -13.77
C PHE A 71 12.30 -6.91 -13.49
N TYR A 72 12.41 -7.86 -14.37
CA TYR A 72 13.47 -8.87 -14.35
C TYR A 72 13.73 -9.46 -15.75
N ASN A 73 14.87 -10.11 -15.92
CA ASN A 73 15.14 -10.92 -17.09
C ASN A 73 14.80 -12.38 -16.75
N ALA A 74 13.85 -12.99 -17.46
CA ALA A 74 13.42 -14.35 -17.16
C ALA A 74 14.54 -15.37 -17.50
N ALA A 75 14.87 -16.27 -16.57
CA ALA A 75 15.95 -17.26 -16.76
C ALA A 75 15.77 -18.15 -17.99
N THR A 76 14.53 -18.49 -18.32
CA THR A 76 14.21 -19.41 -19.43
C THR A 76 14.28 -18.77 -20.80
N THR A 77 13.99 -17.47 -20.91
CA THR A 77 13.88 -16.79 -22.21
C THR A 77 14.91 -15.69 -22.40
N LEU A 78 15.61 -15.28 -21.34
CA LEU A 78 16.53 -14.13 -21.29
C LEU A 78 15.88 -12.82 -21.76
N LYS A 79 14.55 -12.74 -21.71
CA LYS A 79 13.80 -11.57 -22.15
C LYS A 79 13.51 -10.63 -20.99
N PRO A 80 13.63 -9.30 -21.22
CA PRO A 80 13.13 -8.30 -20.30
C PRO A 80 11.64 -8.51 -20.05
N THR A 81 11.24 -8.60 -18.79
CA THR A 81 9.87 -8.85 -18.39
C THR A 81 9.45 -7.82 -17.35
N PHE A 82 8.36 -7.12 -17.63
CA PHE A 82 7.68 -6.26 -16.66
C PHE A 82 6.45 -7.00 -16.15
N ALA A 83 6.25 -6.98 -14.83
CA ALA A 83 5.07 -7.55 -14.22
C ALA A 83 4.50 -6.59 -13.16
N HIS A 84 3.21 -6.74 -12.88
CA HIS A 84 2.55 -5.90 -11.88
C HIS A 84 2.88 -6.30 -10.45
N TRP A 85 3.32 -7.53 -10.22
CA TRP A 85 3.54 -8.09 -8.91
C TRP A 85 4.69 -9.09 -8.94
N TYR A 86 5.28 -9.32 -7.78
CA TYR A 86 6.32 -10.31 -7.58
C TYR A 86 5.67 -11.63 -7.15
N ASP A 87 5.87 -12.66 -7.97
CA ASP A 87 5.57 -14.05 -7.63
C ASP A 87 6.84 -14.65 -7.02
N GLY A 88 6.78 -15.08 -5.76
CA GLY A 88 7.90 -15.69 -5.05
C GLY A 88 8.54 -16.89 -5.75
N ALA A 89 7.97 -17.36 -6.85
CA ALA A 89 8.53 -18.40 -7.72
C ALA A 89 9.32 -17.85 -8.92
N ILE A 90 9.44 -16.53 -9.09
CA ILE A 90 10.20 -15.92 -10.19
C ILE A 90 11.68 -16.31 -10.07
N THR A 91 12.23 -16.84 -11.16
CA THR A 91 13.65 -17.13 -11.29
C THR A 91 14.27 -16.18 -12.32
N PRO A 92 14.98 -15.13 -11.91
CA PRO A 92 15.72 -14.25 -12.80
C PRO A 92 16.91 -14.95 -13.46
N ALA A 93 17.30 -14.45 -14.64
CA ALA A 93 18.53 -14.87 -15.29
C ALA A 93 19.75 -14.47 -14.46
N ASN A 94 20.83 -15.23 -14.57
CA ASN A 94 22.12 -14.95 -13.96
C ASN A 94 22.11 -14.77 -12.43
N SER A 95 21.07 -15.26 -11.75
CA SER A 95 20.87 -15.02 -10.31
C SER A 95 20.85 -13.54 -9.93
N GLU A 96 20.34 -12.70 -10.82
CA GLU A 96 20.14 -11.27 -10.56
C GLU A 96 18.93 -11.07 -9.61
N ASP A 97 18.97 -9.99 -8.82
CA ASP A 97 17.81 -9.59 -8.03
C ASP A 97 16.72 -8.99 -8.92
N VAL A 98 15.48 -9.08 -8.46
CA VAL A 98 14.34 -8.50 -9.16
C VAL A 98 14.27 -7.01 -8.85
N LYS A 99 14.25 -6.15 -9.89
CA LYS A 99 13.99 -4.72 -9.71
C LYS A 99 12.53 -4.47 -9.38
N SER A 100 12.27 -3.67 -8.38
CA SER A 100 10.95 -3.21 -7.98
C SER A 100 10.80 -1.72 -8.19
N PHE A 101 9.63 -1.27 -8.58
CA PHE A 101 9.27 0.12 -8.75
C PHE A 101 8.32 0.53 -7.64
N VAL A 102 8.77 1.43 -6.79
CA VAL A 102 8.06 1.86 -5.58
C VAL A 102 7.74 3.35 -5.68
N ASN A 103 6.50 3.70 -5.37
CA ASN A 103 6.16 5.09 -5.12
C ASN A 103 6.53 5.41 -3.67
N ASP A 104 7.64 6.08 -3.49
CA ASP A 104 8.26 6.36 -2.19
C ASP A 104 8.13 7.83 -1.75
N ASN A 105 7.27 8.60 -2.42
CA ASN A 105 6.99 9.97 -2.02
C ASN A 105 6.15 10.00 -0.73
N PRO A 106 6.68 10.49 0.40
CA PRO A 106 5.97 10.50 1.68
C PRO A 106 4.72 11.39 1.69
N PHE A 107 4.59 12.30 0.72
CA PHE A 107 3.43 13.17 0.56
C PHE A 107 2.43 12.67 -0.49
N GLN A 108 2.63 11.46 -1.00
CA GLN A 108 1.69 10.84 -1.93
C GLN A 108 0.39 10.51 -1.21
N LEU A 109 -0.74 10.92 -1.78
CA LEU A 109 -2.06 10.48 -1.37
C LEU A 109 -2.39 9.18 -2.08
N TYR A 110 -2.96 8.25 -1.34
CA TYR A 110 -3.41 6.97 -1.84
C TYR A 110 -4.89 6.76 -1.54
N ASN A 111 -5.61 6.18 -2.50
CA ASN A 111 -6.92 5.60 -2.26
C ASN A 111 -6.74 4.17 -1.77
N CYS A 112 -7.43 3.80 -0.70
CA CYS A 112 -7.51 2.44 -0.20
C CYS A 112 -8.92 2.16 0.34
N ALA A 113 -9.28 0.88 0.47
CA ALA A 113 -10.51 0.49 1.13
C ALA A 113 -10.30 0.38 2.65
N SER A 114 -11.32 0.66 3.44
CA SER A 114 -11.35 0.29 4.86
C SER A 114 -11.67 -1.21 5.00
N ASP A 115 -11.23 -1.84 6.07
CA ASP A 115 -11.64 -3.21 6.43
C ASP A 115 -13.00 -3.25 7.11
N ASP A 116 -13.35 -2.20 7.88
CA ASP A 116 -14.60 -2.06 8.62
C ASP A 116 -15.18 -0.65 8.42
N ALA A 117 -16.34 -0.39 9.00
CA ALA A 117 -16.94 0.94 9.06
C ALA A 117 -16.02 1.92 9.81
N VAL A 118 -15.83 3.12 9.25
CA VAL A 118 -15.01 4.16 9.90
C VAL A 118 -15.62 4.56 11.25
N ALA A 119 -16.94 4.67 11.30
CA ALA A 119 -17.71 4.81 12.54
C ALA A 119 -19.18 4.46 12.32
N SER A 120 -19.92 4.27 13.39
CA SER A 120 -21.36 3.99 13.34
C SER A 120 -22.22 5.17 12.84
N THR A 121 -21.65 6.36 12.76
CA THR A 121 -22.32 7.59 12.26
C THR A 121 -21.37 8.41 11.40
N ILE A 122 -21.90 9.18 10.46
CA ILE A 122 -21.10 10.04 9.57
C ILE A 122 -20.30 11.09 10.37
N VAL A 123 -20.91 11.68 11.39
CA VAL A 123 -20.23 12.65 12.27
C VAL A 123 -19.07 11.99 13.02
N GLY A 124 -19.28 10.76 13.52
CA GLY A 124 -18.23 9.97 14.15
C GLY A 124 -17.11 9.61 13.19
N ALA A 125 -17.44 9.33 11.93
CA ALA A 125 -16.45 9.04 10.89
C ALA A 125 -15.60 10.28 10.56
N HIS A 126 -16.20 11.46 10.46
CA HIS A 126 -15.44 12.70 10.23
C HIS A 126 -14.50 13.04 11.42
N ALA A 127 -14.86 12.65 12.63
CA ALA A 127 -14.02 12.83 13.81
C ALA A 127 -12.73 11.96 13.77
N LYS A 128 -12.69 10.95 12.90
CA LYS A 128 -11.52 10.10 12.65
C LYS A 128 -10.54 10.68 11.64
N TYR A 129 -10.88 11.76 10.96
CA TYR A 129 -9.95 12.39 10.02
C TYR A 129 -8.71 12.89 10.75
N LEU A 130 -7.56 12.64 10.15
CA LEU A 130 -6.22 12.87 10.67
C LEU A 130 -5.77 11.90 11.79
N ASP A 131 -6.61 10.95 12.19
CA ASP A 131 -6.16 9.81 12.99
C ASP A 131 -5.23 8.92 12.17
N THR A 132 -4.43 8.11 12.86
CA THR A 132 -3.47 7.20 12.24
C THR A 132 -3.89 5.75 12.38
N PHE A 133 -3.63 4.96 11.33
CA PHE A 133 -4.08 3.58 11.18
C PHE A 133 -2.97 2.71 10.60
N SER A 134 -2.96 1.43 10.92
CA SER A 134 -2.14 0.46 10.21
C SER A 134 -2.85 -0.03 8.93
N CYS A 135 -2.11 -0.69 8.06
CA CYS A 135 -2.74 -1.52 7.05
C CYS A 135 -3.03 -2.89 7.63
N THR A 136 -4.04 -3.58 7.12
CA THR A 136 -4.25 -4.99 7.48
C THR A 136 -3.00 -5.80 7.12
N ALA A 137 -2.63 -6.74 7.97
CA ALA A 137 -1.53 -7.67 7.71
C ALA A 137 -1.70 -8.28 6.31
N ASN A 138 -0.60 -8.60 5.67
CA ASN A 138 -0.57 -9.16 4.31
C ASN A 138 -1.68 -10.19 4.10
N THR A 139 -2.78 -9.73 3.52
CA THR A 139 -3.94 -10.58 3.18
C THR A 139 -3.76 -11.25 1.83
N GLY A 140 -2.56 -11.09 1.23
CA GLY A 140 -2.27 -11.54 -0.12
C GLY A 140 -2.88 -10.63 -1.19
N GLY A 141 -3.07 -11.18 -2.36
CA GLY A 141 -3.62 -10.47 -3.50
C GLY A 141 -4.16 -11.43 -4.54
N SER A 142 -4.60 -10.87 -5.63
CA SER A 142 -5.09 -11.64 -6.77
C SER A 142 -3.95 -12.00 -7.71
N THR A 143 -3.58 -13.26 -7.78
CA THR A 143 -2.58 -13.77 -8.74
C THR A 143 -3.03 -13.61 -10.21
N THR A 144 -4.31 -13.39 -10.44
CA THR A 144 -4.84 -13.12 -11.78
C THR A 144 -4.67 -11.66 -12.20
N THR A 145 -4.89 -10.72 -11.27
CA THR A 145 -4.81 -9.27 -11.56
C THR A 145 -3.51 -8.64 -11.08
N GLY A 146 -2.76 -9.31 -10.20
CA GLY A 146 -1.56 -8.79 -9.56
C GLY A 146 -1.82 -7.69 -8.52
N LYS A 147 -3.08 -7.46 -8.14
CA LYS A 147 -3.45 -6.42 -7.16
C LYS A 147 -3.47 -6.97 -5.75
N SER A 148 -3.00 -6.17 -4.81
CA SER A 148 -3.10 -6.43 -3.37
C SER A 148 -4.57 -6.39 -2.90
N ASN A 149 -4.87 -7.16 -1.85
CA ASN A 149 -6.13 -7.09 -1.12
C ASN A 149 -6.01 -6.30 0.19
N THR A 150 -4.88 -5.63 0.41
CA THR A 150 -4.65 -4.84 1.63
C THR A 150 -5.69 -3.74 1.78
N THR A 151 -6.12 -3.53 3.02
CA THR A 151 -7.05 -2.47 3.43
C THR A 151 -6.43 -1.62 4.53
N LEU A 152 -7.06 -0.50 4.85
CA LEU A 152 -6.76 0.25 6.05
C LEU A 152 -7.48 -0.40 7.24
N ASP A 153 -6.74 -0.78 8.29
CA ASP A 153 -7.30 -1.37 9.51
C ASP A 153 -7.94 -0.28 10.38
N ILE A 154 -9.27 -0.15 10.26
CA ILE A 154 -10.07 0.82 11.01
C ILE A 154 -10.57 0.23 12.33
N GLY A 155 -10.72 -1.09 12.39
CA GLY A 155 -11.31 -1.81 13.52
C GLY A 155 -10.40 -1.89 14.74
N THR A 156 -9.09 -1.77 14.55
CA THR A 156 -8.12 -1.89 15.64
C THR A 156 -7.99 -0.56 16.41
N THR A 157 -7.94 -0.65 17.73
CA THR A 157 -7.74 0.52 18.60
C THR A 157 -6.35 1.11 18.37
N HIS A 158 -6.30 2.35 17.88
CA HIS A 158 -5.06 2.97 17.42
C HIS A 158 -4.16 3.39 18.57
N ALA A 159 -2.90 2.93 18.51
CA ALA A 159 -1.80 3.60 19.18
C ALA A 159 -1.57 4.96 18.51
N THR A 160 -0.95 5.91 19.24
CA THR A 160 -0.77 7.30 18.79
C THR A 160 0.10 7.47 17.54
N THR A 161 0.70 6.40 17.02
CA THR A 161 1.61 6.47 15.88
C THR A 161 1.47 5.19 15.06
N GLN A 162 0.80 5.30 13.90
CA GLN A 162 0.60 4.21 12.94
C GLN A 162 1.13 4.60 11.56
N GLN A 163 1.21 3.63 10.65
CA GLN A 163 1.81 3.75 9.32
C GLN A 163 1.14 4.79 8.43
N TRP A 164 -0.17 4.86 8.45
CA TRP A 164 -0.98 5.69 7.55
C TRP A 164 -1.84 6.68 8.32
N ARG A 165 -2.03 7.85 7.75
CA ARG A 165 -2.94 8.88 8.27
C ARG A 165 -4.14 9.01 7.35
N LEU A 166 -5.33 8.88 7.91
CA LEU A 166 -6.57 9.11 7.19
C LEU A 166 -6.75 10.61 6.93
N VAL A 167 -6.79 11.01 5.66
CA VAL A 167 -6.97 12.43 5.28
C VAL A 167 -8.45 12.74 5.17
N ARG A 168 -9.18 11.95 4.38
CA ARG A 168 -10.62 12.14 4.13
C ARG A 168 -11.21 10.94 3.40
N SER A 169 -12.53 10.97 3.18
CA SER A 169 -13.19 10.10 2.19
C SER A 169 -12.73 10.47 0.78
N ALA A 170 -12.55 9.49 -0.09
CA ALA A 170 -12.22 9.71 -1.50
C ALA A 170 -13.43 10.22 -2.33
N GLU A 171 -14.61 10.40 -1.70
CA GLU A 171 -15.86 10.84 -2.34
C GLU A 171 -16.27 9.99 -3.56
N ASP A 172 -15.88 8.72 -3.57
CA ASP A 172 -16.30 7.75 -4.58
C ASP A 172 -17.79 7.48 -4.43
N PRO A 173 -18.66 7.85 -5.42
CA PRO A 173 -20.12 7.77 -5.25
C PRO A 173 -20.65 6.36 -4.97
N GLU A 174 -19.91 5.33 -5.34
CA GLU A 174 -20.29 3.93 -5.13
C GLU A 174 -19.77 3.36 -3.81
N ASN A 175 -18.79 4.01 -3.18
CA ASN A 175 -18.06 3.50 -2.02
C ASN A 175 -17.76 4.60 -0.97
N ASN A 176 -18.69 5.51 -0.74
CA ASN A 176 -18.54 6.63 0.19
C ASN A 176 -19.35 6.50 1.49
N ASP A 177 -19.97 5.34 1.72
CA ASP A 177 -20.69 5.10 2.98
C ASP A 177 -19.69 4.75 4.09
N LEU A 178 -19.31 5.77 4.87
CA LEU A 178 -18.36 5.65 5.98
C LEU A 178 -18.92 4.84 7.17
N THR A 179 -20.20 4.50 7.14
CA THR A 179 -20.83 3.65 8.16
C THR A 179 -20.87 2.17 7.77
N ALA A 180 -20.25 1.82 6.67
CA ALA A 180 -20.13 0.46 6.17
C ALA A 180 -18.67 0.13 5.82
N ALA A 181 -18.30 -1.15 5.88
CA ALA A 181 -17.00 -1.62 5.47
C ALA A 181 -16.70 -1.36 3.99
N TYR A 182 -15.42 -1.39 3.64
CA TYR A 182 -14.90 -1.21 2.28
C TYR A 182 -15.23 0.14 1.63
N CYS A 183 -15.42 1.19 2.43
CA CYS A 183 -15.48 2.54 1.88
C CYS A 183 -14.10 2.97 1.35
N THR A 184 -14.10 3.81 0.31
CA THR A 184 -12.84 4.31 -0.27
C THR A 184 -12.38 5.55 0.50
N LEU A 185 -11.16 5.49 1.01
CA LEU A 185 -10.53 6.50 1.84
C LEU A 185 -9.28 7.04 1.15
N GLU A 186 -9.01 8.33 1.31
CA GLU A 186 -7.72 8.93 1.00
C GLU A 186 -6.82 8.94 2.23
N VAL A 187 -5.62 8.37 2.07
CA VAL A 187 -4.60 8.30 3.12
C VAL A 187 -3.27 8.83 2.64
N VAL A 188 -2.44 9.25 3.58
CA VAL A 188 -1.04 9.62 3.35
C VAL A 188 -0.15 8.83 4.32
N GLN A 189 1.08 8.61 3.93
CA GLN A 189 2.07 7.97 4.78
C GLN A 189 2.32 8.82 6.03
N ASN A 190 2.19 8.23 7.23
CA ASN A 190 2.45 8.89 8.51
C ASN A 190 3.81 8.50 9.09
N LEU A 191 4.17 7.23 8.99
CA LEU A 191 5.51 6.74 9.25
C LEU A 191 6.18 6.46 7.91
N SER A 192 7.42 6.89 7.75
CA SER A 192 8.19 6.68 6.53
C SER A 192 9.66 6.54 6.86
N GLU A 193 10.33 5.59 6.23
CA GLU A 193 11.79 5.42 6.36
C GLU A 193 12.56 6.70 5.98
N PHE A 194 11.97 7.60 5.18
CA PHE A 194 12.62 8.85 4.76
C PHE A 194 12.37 10.04 5.71
N VAL A 195 11.24 10.05 6.41
CA VAL A 195 10.84 11.23 7.19
C VAL A 195 11.12 11.01 8.68
N GLY A 196 11.31 9.77 9.09
CA GLY A 196 11.50 9.40 10.49
C GLY A 196 10.28 9.74 11.36
N THR A 197 10.17 9.13 12.51
CA THR A 197 9.29 9.61 13.57
C THR A 197 9.86 10.93 14.06
N GLY A 198 9.22 12.03 13.71
CA GLY A 198 9.58 13.34 14.27
C GLY A 198 9.63 13.21 15.80
N THR A 199 10.83 13.33 16.35
CA THR A 199 11.10 13.39 17.78
C THR A 199 10.55 14.67 18.34
#